data_04c17b14d10119758ebdb8f0a156a71f
#
_entry.id   04c17b14d10119758ebdb8f0a156a71f
#
_cell.length_a   1.000
_cell.length_b   1.000
_cell.length_c   1.000
_cell.angle_alpha   90.00
_cell.angle_beta   90.00
_cell.angle_gamma   90.00
#
_symmetry.space_group_name_H-M   'P 1'
#
loop_
_entity.id
_entity.type
_entity.pdbx_description
1 polymer ?
#
loop_
_entity_poly.entity_id
_entity_poly.type
_entity_poly.pdbx_seq_one_letter_code
_entity_poly.pdbx_strand_id
1 'polypeptide(L)'
;DFSHNKPIEKKEIKEIEKYVNDMVNTAADVKTRIMTPKKAVEKGALAMFGEKYGDEVRVLSMGKENGGYFSTELCGGTHVKNTRDIGKFKIINQSSIAAGVRRVEALRDKQLDDYEKALQKDKYLKEKNLIDQIDLIKKELFKYKVKPDYKKDLELSENLKNLHKQLDKVKIQNI
;
A
#
# COMPACT_ATOMS: atom_id res chain seq x y z
N ASP A 1 -10.31 7.30 5.42
CA ASP A 1 -10.10 8.75 5.46
C ASP A 1 -9.96 9.18 6.92
N PHE A 2 -9.11 10.16 7.18
CA PHE A 2 -8.84 10.65 8.55
C PHE A 2 -8.25 12.06 8.51
N SER A 3 -8.43 12.80 9.60
CA SER A 3 -7.91 14.17 9.73
C SER A 3 -6.41 14.13 10.07
N HIS A 4 -5.59 14.66 9.17
CA HIS A 4 -4.15 14.77 9.37
C HIS A 4 -3.55 15.80 8.40
N ASN A 5 -2.68 16.67 8.92
CA ASN A 5 -2.21 17.82 8.15
C ASN A 5 -1.01 17.53 7.24
N LYS A 6 -0.32 16.43 7.43
CA LYS A 6 0.88 16.03 6.67
C LYS A 6 0.82 14.58 6.20
N PRO A 7 1.61 14.16 5.21
CA PRO A 7 1.76 12.75 4.85
C PRO A 7 2.22 11.91 6.06
N ILE A 8 1.72 10.68 6.17
CA ILE A 8 2.21 9.72 7.15
C ILE A 8 3.63 9.31 6.73
N GLU A 9 4.55 9.32 7.66
CA GLU A 9 5.94 8.93 7.39
C GLU A 9 6.05 7.41 7.20
N LYS A 10 7.07 6.98 6.45
CA LYS A 10 7.29 5.53 6.20
C LYS A 10 7.45 4.71 7.49
N LYS A 11 7.99 5.32 8.54
CA LYS A 11 8.14 4.69 9.85
C LYS A 11 6.77 4.50 10.51
N GLU A 12 5.95 5.55 10.50
CA GLU A 12 4.58 5.53 11.05
C GLU A 12 3.70 4.50 10.33
N ILE A 13 3.80 4.42 8.98
CA ILE A 13 3.10 3.39 8.19
C ILE A 13 3.48 1.99 8.68
N LYS A 14 4.78 1.70 8.87
CA LYS A 14 5.24 0.40 9.37
C LYS A 14 4.74 0.08 10.76
N GLU A 15 4.67 1.08 11.64
CA GLU A 15 4.15 0.93 13.00
C GLU A 15 2.65 0.63 12.98
N ILE A 16 1.87 1.34 12.13
CA ILE A 16 0.44 1.09 11.93
C ILE A 16 0.21 -0.32 11.38
N GLU A 17 0.94 -0.70 10.32
CA GLU A 17 0.83 -2.04 9.72
C GLU A 17 1.15 -3.13 10.75
N LYS A 18 2.22 -2.93 11.53
CA LYS A 18 2.58 -3.86 12.60
C LYS A 18 1.46 -3.98 13.63
N TYR A 19 0.94 -2.86 14.12
CA TYR A 19 -0.13 -2.86 15.11
C TYR A 19 -1.39 -3.58 14.60
N VAL A 20 -1.83 -3.30 13.35
CA VAL A 20 -2.99 -3.96 12.75
C VAL A 20 -2.74 -5.47 12.61
N ASN A 21 -1.57 -5.88 12.10
CA ASN A 21 -1.25 -7.30 11.94
C ASN A 21 -1.13 -8.02 13.30
N ASP A 22 -0.60 -7.35 14.33
CA ASP A 22 -0.57 -7.90 15.69
C ASP A 22 -2.00 -8.16 16.20
N MET A 23 -2.95 -7.21 15.98
CA MET A 23 -4.36 -7.39 16.35
C MET A 23 -5.04 -8.50 15.55
N VAL A 24 -4.76 -8.62 14.26
CA VAL A 24 -5.22 -9.74 13.41
C VAL A 24 -4.74 -11.06 13.99
N ASN A 25 -3.47 -11.15 14.39
CA ASN A 25 -2.85 -12.36 14.94
C ASN A 25 -3.37 -12.75 16.34
N THR A 26 -3.99 -11.82 17.06
CA THR A 26 -4.65 -12.17 18.34
C THR A 26 -5.83 -13.12 18.14
N ALA A 27 -6.33 -13.28 16.91
CA ALA A 27 -7.50 -14.09 16.57
C ALA A 27 -8.71 -13.77 17.47
N ALA A 28 -8.96 -12.48 17.66
CA ALA A 28 -10.02 -11.99 18.53
C ALA A 28 -11.40 -12.17 17.88
N ASP A 29 -12.39 -12.53 18.70
CA ASP A 29 -13.77 -12.60 18.25
C ASP A 29 -14.32 -11.21 17.94
N VAL A 30 -15.12 -11.13 16.88
CA VAL A 30 -15.86 -9.92 16.48
C VAL A 30 -17.30 -10.10 16.92
N LYS A 31 -17.71 -9.35 17.93
CA LYS A 31 -19.06 -9.43 18.50
C LYS A 31 -19.92 -8.24 18.08
N THR A 32 -21.14 -8.55 17.71
CA THR A 32 -22.15 -7.55 17.33
C THR A 32 -23.28 -7.55 18.35
N ARG A 33 -23.68 -6.35 18.79
CA ARG A 33 -24.82 -6.15 19.71
C ARG A 33 -25.67 -5.00 19.19
N ILE A 34 -26.98 -5.11 19.40
CA ILE A 34 -27.92 -4.03 19.10
C ILE A 34 -28.32 -3.36 20.42
N MET A 35 -28.25 -2.04 20.46
CA MET A 35 -28.63 -1.25 21.64
C MET A 35 -28.95 0.20 21.26
N THR A 36 -29.47 0.97 22.19
CA THR A 36 -29.69 2.41 21.97
C THR A 36 -28.36 3.16 21.85
N PRO A 37 -28.29 4.26 21.07
CA PRO A 37 -27.06 5.06 20.93
C PRO A 37 -26.46 5.48 22.27
N LYS A 38 -27.31 5.88 23.22
CA LYS A 38 -26.89 6.25 24.58
C LYS A 38 -26.13 5.11 25.28
N LYS A 39 -26.68 3.91 25.28
CA LYS A 39 -26.02 2.73 25.88
C LYS A 39 -24.73 2.37 25.15
N ALA A 40 -24.66 2.57 23.83
CA ALA A 40 -23.46 2.31 23.06
C ALA A 40 -22.31 3.23 23.50
N VAL A 41 -22.57 4.53 23.62
CA VAL A 41 -21.58 5.52 24.08
C VAL A 41 -21.16 5.24 25.55
N GLU A 42 -22.11 4.92 26.44
CA GLU A 42 -21.82 4.55 27.82
C GLU A 42 -20.89 3.31 27.92
N LYS A 43 -20.93 2.42 26.92
CA LYS A 43 -20.05 1.25 26.80
C LYS A 43 -18.72 1.55 26.07
N GLY A 44 -18.44 2.83 25.78
CA GLY A 44 -17.21 3.27 25.14
C GLY A 44 -17.18 3.07 23.63
N ALA A 45 -18.34 2.91 22.98
CA ALA A 45 -18.38 2.83 21.53
C ALA A 45 -18.06 4.18 20.90
N LEU A 46 -17.15 4.17 19.92
CA LEU A 46 -16.85 5.32 19.10
C LEU A 46 -18.00 5.54 18.10
N ALA A 47 -18.57 6.74 18.14
CA ALA A 47 -19.57 7.20 17.22
C ALA A 47 -18.97 8.23 16.26
N MET A 48 -19.28 8.14 14.97
CA MET A 48 -18.81 9.15 14.02
C MET A 48 -19.57 10.46 14.22
N PHE A 49 -18.83 11.57 14.28
CA PHE A 49 -19.41 12.90 14.44
C PHE A 49 -20.30 13.26 13.23
N GLY A 50 -21.51 13.73 13.50
CA GLY A 50 -22.43 14.23 12.47
C GLY A 50 -23.38 13.18 11.89
N GLU A 51 -23.27 11.91 12.22
CA GLU A 51 -24.26 10.90 11.85
C GLU A 51 -25.49 10.96 12.75
N LYS A 52 -26.67 10.90 12.11
CA LYS A 52 -27.94 10.75 12.84
C LYS A 52 -28.23 9.26 13.01
N TYR A 53 -28.18 8.80 14.23
CA TYR A 53 -28.49 7.41 14.57
C TYR A 53 -30.01 7.27 14.86
N GLY A 54 -30.59 6.15 14.45
CA GLY A 54 -31.97 5.79 14.83
C GLY A 54 -32.07 5.38 16.31
N ASP A 55 -33.23 4.85 16.68
CA ASP A 55 -33.51 4.43 18.06
C ASP A 55 -32.60 3.27 18.51
N GLU A 56 -32.15 2.45 17.58
CA GLU A 56 -31.22 1.35 17.79
C GLU A 56 -30.02 1.44 16.85
N VAL A 57 -28.83 1.09 17.39
CA VAL A 57 -27.57 1.05 16.65
C VAL A 57 -26.90 -0.30 16.83
N ARG A 58 -26.17 -0.71 15.81
CA ARG A 58 -25.33 -1.88 15.82
C ARG A 58 -23.95 -1.52 16.34
N VAL A 59 -23.57 -2.10 17.48
CA VAL A 59 -22.26 -1.96 18.11
C VAL A 59 -21.41 -3.16 17.77
N LEU A 60 -20.25 -2.91 17.20
CA LEU A 60 -19.23 -3.90 16.89
C LEU A 60 -18.11 -3.81 17.92
N SER A 61 -17.72 -4.93 18.50
CA SER A 61 -16.60 -5.00 19.44
C SER A 61 -15.62 -6.09 19.03
N MET A 62 -14.32 -5.78 19.10
CA MET A 62 -13.22 -6.69 18.81
C MET A 62 -12.35 -6.86 20.05
N GLY A 63 -12.06 -8.11 20.42
CA GLY A 63 -11.31 -8.43 21.63
C GLY A 63 -11.98 -9.51 22.46
N LYS A 64 -11.59 -9.61 23.73
CA LYS A 64 -12.15 -10.58 24.70
C LYS A 64 -13.05 -9.87 25.70
N GLU A 65 -14.22 -10.42 25.96
CA GLU A 65 -15.20 -9.84 26.87
C GLU A 65 -14.65 -9.65 28.29
N ASN A 66 -13.86 -10.59 28.77
CA ASN A 66 -13.22 -10.54 30.10
C ASN A 66 -11.81 -9.94 30.11
N GLY A 67 -11.23 -9.64 28.92
CA GLY A 67 -9.89 -9.06 28.75
C GLY A 67 -9.90 -7.64 28.19
N GLY A 68 -11.10 -7.10 27.97
CA GLY A 68 -11.33 -5.82 27.32
C GLY A 68 -11.36 -5.92 25.78
N TYR A 69 -12.18 -5.06 25.19
CA TYR A 69 -12.21 -4.85 23.75
C TYR A 69 -11.16 -3.79 23.38
N PHE A 70 -10.35 -4.05 22.34
CA PHE A 70 -9.41 -3.08 21.83
C PHE A 70 -10.06 -2.14 20.78
N SER A 71 -11.24 -2.51 20.26
CA SER A 71 -12.08 -1.64 19.42
C SER A 71 -13.54 -1.88 19.76
N THR A 72 -14.33 -0.81 19.88
CA THR A 72 -15.78 -0.83 20.01
C THR A 72 -16.34 0.36 19.24
N GLU A 73 -17.14 0.11 18.20
CA GLU A 73 -17.56 1.11 17.24
C GLU A 73 -19.03 0.93 16.85
N LEU A 74 -19.67 2.03 16.46
CA LEU A 74 -20.97 2.00 15.78
C LEU A 74 -20.71 1.71 14.30
N CYS A 75 -21.10 0.53 13.81
CA CYS A 75 -20.88 0.18 12.42
C CYS A 75 -21.97 -0.73 11.85
N GLY A 76 -22.61 -0.27 10.79
CA GLY A 76 -23.63 -1.02 10.04
C GLY A 76 -23.05 -1.96 8.96
N GLY A 77 -21.75 -1.91 8.68
CA GLY A 77 -21.08 -2.66 7.61
C GLY A 77 -21.00 -4.17 7.84
N THR A 78 -20.49 -4.88 6.85
CA THR A 78 -20.19 -6.30 6.94
C THR A 78 -18.82 -6.51 7.59
N HIS A 79 -18.73 -7.45 8.53
CA HIS A 79 -17.52 -7.73 9.28
C HIS A 79 -17.18 -9.22 9.29
N VAL A 80 -15.89 -9.51 9.45
CA VAL A 80 -15.40 -10.87 9.74
C VAL A 80 -15.91 -11.32 11.12
N LYS A 81 -15.98 -12.63 11.34
CA LYS A 81 -16.36 -13.19 12.64
C LYS A 81 -15.19 -13.25 13.63
N ASN A 82 -13.98 -13.33 13.11
CA ASN A 82 -12.73 -13.37 13.86
C ASN A 82 -11.69 -12.51 13.16
N THR A 83 -10.85 -11.78 13.90
CA THR A 83 -9.85 -10.91 13.32
C THR A 83 -8.83 -11.66 12.46
N ARG A 84 -8.56 -12.94 12.75
CA ARG A 84 -7.71 -13.81 11.93
C ARG A 84 -8.18 -13.91 10.47
N ASP A 85 -9.50 -13.82 10.23
CA ASP A 85 -10.08 -13.92 8.88
C ASP A 85 -9.71 -12.74 7.98
N ILE A 86 -9.10 -11.68 8.54
CA ILE A 86 -8.57 -10.54 7.78
C ILE A 86 -7.32 -10.95 7.00
N GLY A 87 -6.49 -11.84 7.58
CA GLY A 87 -5.20 -12.19 7.01
C GLY A 87 -4.18 -11.06 7.07
N LYS A 88 -3.12 -11.16 6.29
CA LYS A 88 -2.06 -10.15 6.21
C LYS A 88 -2.60 -8.82 5.69
N PHE A 89 -2.31 -7.75 6.41
CA PHE A 89 -2.72 -6.38 6.07
C PHE A 89 -1.51 -5.52 5.70
N LYS A 90 -1.68 -4.66 4.68
CA LYS A 90 -0.65 -3.70 4.27
C LYS A 90 -1.26 -2.45 3.65
N ILE A 91 -0.73 -1.29 3.98
CA ILE A 91 -1.05 -0.02 3.33
C ILE A 91 -0.27 0.07 2.03
N ILE A 92 -0.97 0.27 0.92
CA ILE A 92 -0.37 0.32 -0.42
C ILE A 92 -0.24 1.75 -0.95
N ASN A 93 -1.06 2.66 -0.48
CA ASN A 93 -1.06 4.05 -0.93
C ASN A 93 -1.57 5.01 0.15
N GLN A 94 -1.14 6.26 0.06
CA GLN A 94 -1.71 7.39 0.80
C GLN A 94 -1.80 8.63 -0.09
N SER A 95 -2.87 9.39 0.07
CA SER A 95 -3.11 10.62 -0.69
C SER A 95 -3.76 11.70 0.17
N SER A 96 -3.72 12.95 -0.27
CA SER A 96 -4.53 14.04 0.27
C SER A 96 -5.80 14.13 -0.56
N ILE A 97 -6.95 14.24 0.08
CA ILE A 97 -8.25 14.39 -0.60
C ILE A 97 -8.91 15.74 -0.34
N ALA A 98 -8.51 16.42 0.74
CA ALA A 98 -8.92 17.79 1.06
C ALA A 98 -7.89 18.42 2.01
N ALA A 99 -8.01 19.70 2.28
CA ALA A 99 -7.20 20.37 3.30
C ALA A 99 -7.38 19.71 4.67
N GLY A 100 -6.29 19.20 5.25
CA GLY A 100 -6.31 18.50 6.53
C GLY A 100 -6.97 17.11 6.52
N VAL A 101 -7.31 16.55 5.35
CA VAL A 101 -7.89 15.21 5.24
C VAL A 101 -7.04 14.31 4.35
N ARG A 102 -6.65 13.17 4.89
CA ARG A 102 -5.84 12.16 4.23
C ARG A 102 -6.64 10.89 3.95
N ARG A 103 -6.26 10.19 2.89
CA ARG A 103 -6.77 8.86 2.56
C ARG A 103 -5.62 7.87 2.58
N VAL A 104 -5.84 6.70 3.18
CA VAL A 104 -5.00 5.52 3.01
C VAL A 104 -5.79 4.44 2.29
N GLU A 105 -5.10 3.71 1.43
CA GLU A 105 -5.60 2.52 0.75
C GLU A 105 -4.80 1.33 1.24
N ALA A 106 -5.48 0.28 1.62
CA ALA A 106 -4.85 -0.92 2.14
C ALA A 106 -5.44 -2.17 1.45
N LEU A 107 -4.62 -3.18 1.33
CA LEU A 107 -5.02 -4.50 0.86
C LEU A 107 -4.77 -5.54 1.94
N ARG A 108 -5.46 -6.67 1.81
CA ARG A 108 -5.34 -7.78 2.72
C ARG A 108 -5.27 -9.11 1.98
N ASP A 109 -4.68 -10.11 2.65
CA ASP A 109 -4.69 -11.52 2.26
C ASP A 109 -4.43 -11.74 0.77
N LYS A 110 -5.27 -12.49 0.06
CA LYS A 110 -5.11 -12.80 -1.36
C LYS A 110 -5.00 -11.56 -2.25
N GLN A 111 -5.75 -10.49 -1.96
CA GLN A 111 -5.66 -9.24 -2.74
C GLN A 111 -4.27 -8.62 -2.64
N LEU A 112 -3.66 -8.69 -1.45
CA LEU A 112 -2.29 -8.22 -1.23
C LEU A 112 -1.28 -9.09 -1.98
N ASP A 113 -1.43 -10.42 -1.93
CA ASP A 113 -0.55 -11.34 -2.65
C ASP A 113 -0.60 -11.11 -4.17
N ASP A 114 -1.80 -10.94 -4.72
CA ASP A 114 -1.99 -10.67 -6.15
C ASP A 114 -1.38 -9.32 -6.55
N TYR A 115 -1.53 -8.30 -5.73
CA TYR A 115 -0.92 -6.99 -5.93
C TYR A 115 0.62 -7.05 -5.87
N GLU A 116 1.20 -7.73 -4.87
CA GLU A 116 2.66 -7.90 -4.75
C GLU A 116 3.23 -8.68 -5.96
N LYS A 117 2.55 -9.71 -6.44
CA LYS A 117 2.93 -10.43 -7.67
C LYS A 117 2.87 -9.54 -8.91
N ALA A 118 1.82 -8.72 -9.03
CA ALA A 118 1.69 -7.78 -10.15
C ALA A 118 2.82 -6.74 -10.15
N LEU A 119 3.17 -6.20 -8.99
CA LEU A 119 4.30 -5.26 -8.84
C LEU A 119 5.65 -5.91 -9.23
N GLN A 120 5.89 -7.14 -8.78
CA GLN A 120 7.11 -7.86 -9.12
C GLN A 120 7.20 -8.12 -10.63
N LYS A 121 6.08 -8.52 -11.25
CA LYS A 121 6.01 -8.73 -12.71
C LYS A 121 6.26 -7.43 -13.48
N ASP A 122 5.65 -6.32 -13.07
CA ASP A 122 5.86 -5.01 -13.70
C ASP A 122 7.33 -4.54 -13.59
N LYS A 123 7.93 -4.71 -12.40
CA LYS A 123 9.35 -4.42 -12.19
C LYS A 123 10.24 -5.26 -13.10
N TYR A 124 9.98 -6.55 -13.16
CA TYR A 124 10.74 -7.46 -14.04
C TYR A 124 10.62 -7.07 -15.52
N LEU A 125 9.40 -6.73 -15.99
CA LEU A 125 9.19 -6.32 -17.38
C LEU A 125 9.90 -5.00 -17.70
N LYS A 126 9.88 -4.03 -16.80
CA LYS A 126 10.61 -2.76 -16.95
C LYS A 126 12.11 -2.98 -17.02
N GLU A 127 12.66 -3.79 -16.14
CA GLU A 127 14.08 -4.12 -16.11
C GLU A 127 14.51 -4.86 -17.40
N LYS A 128 13.72 -5.86 -17.81
CA LYS A 128 13.95 -6.58 -19.07
C LYS A 128 13.93 -5.66 -20.26
N ASN A 129 12.94 -4.76 -20.36
CA ASN A 129 12.87 -3.77 -21.46
C ASN A 129 14.13 -2.87 -21.51
N LEU A 130 14.64 -2.41 -20.36
CA LEU A 130 15.86 -1.64 -20.31
C LEU A 130 17.07 -2.44 -20.81
N ILE A 131 17.19 -3.70 -20.42
CA ILE A 131 18.26 -4.60 -20.87
C ILE A 131 18.18 -4.80 -22.39
N ASP A 132 16.99 -5.10 -22.92
CA ASP A 132 16.76 -5.30 -24.36
C ASP A 132 17.16 -4.05 -25.16
N GLN A 133 16.80 -2.85 -24.69
CA GLN A 133 17.20 -1.57 -25.31
C GLN A 133 18.72 -1.36 -25.27
N ILE A 134 19.35 -1.63 -24.13
CA ILE A 134 20.81 -1.55 -23.98
C ILE A 134 21.50 -2.47 -24.98
N ASP A 135 21.03 -3.70 -25.12
CA ASP A 135 21.62 -4.68 -26.03
C ASP A 135 21.46 -4.30 -27.51
N LEU A 136 20.33 -3.69 -27.86
CA LEU A 136 20.12 -3.14 -29.20
C LEU A 136 21.12 -2.03 -29.51
N ILE A 137 21.32 -1.07 -28.59
CA ILE A 137 22.27 0.03 -28.79
C ILE A 137 23.70 -0.47 -28.84
N LYS A 138 24.07 -1.42 -27.99
CA LYS A 138 25.41 -2.06 -28.05
C LYS A 138 25.66 -2.69 -29.42
N LYS A 139 24.69 -3.46 -29.95
CA LYS A 139 24.79 -4.06 -31.29
C LYS A 139 24.96 -2.98 -32.39
N GLU A 140 24.26 -1.87 -32.25
CA GLU A 140 24.38 -0.76 -33.23
C GLU A 140 25.74 -0.07 -33.14
N LEU A 141 26.26 0.20 -31.95
CA LEU A 141 27.62 0.75 -31.76
C LEU A 141 28.69 -0.18 -32.35
N PHE A 142 28.54 -1.50 -32.21
CA PHE A 142 29.50 -2.45 -32.82
C PHE A 142 29.50 -2.41 -34.36
N LYS A 143 28.39 -2.07 -35.01
CA LYS A 143 28.36 -1.88 -36.47
C LYS A 143 29.29 -0.70 -36.90
N TYR A 144 29.38 0.31 -36.05
CA TYR A 144 30.31 1.44 -36.24
C TYR A 144 31.73 1.16 -35.72
N LYS A 145 32.02 -0.09 -35.29
CA LYS A 145 33.31 -0.50 -34.69
C LYS A 145 33.66 0.28 -33.41
N VAL A 146 32.64 0.77 -32.69
CA VAL A 146 32.78 1.50 -31.43
C VAL A 146 32.45 0.59 -30.26
N LYS A 147 33.38 0.58 -29.28
CA LYS A 147 33.14 -0.18 -28.03
C LYS A 147 32.10 0.54 -27.17
N PRO A 148 31.02 -0.14 -26.73
CA PRO A 148 30.02 0.45 -25.87
C PRO A 148 30.58 0.84 -24.49
N ASP A 149 30.33 2.06 -24.04
CA ASP A 149 30.68 2.54 -22.69
C ASP A 149 29.60 2.12 -21.68
N TYR A 150 29.59 0.83 -21.35
CA TYR A 150 28.70 0.23 -20.38
C TYR A 150 29.42 -0.01 -19.06
N LYS A 151 28.86 0.48 -17.95
CA LYS A 151 29.41 0.35 -16.60
C LYS A 151 28.51 -0.51 -15.73
N LYS A 152 29.06 -1.58 -15.13
CA LYS A 152 28.30 -2.54 -14.30
C LYS A 152 27.81 -1.96 -12.97
N ASP A 153 28.48 -0.92 -12.49
CA ASP A 153 28.20 -0.21 -11.24
C ASP A 153 27.14 0.89 -11.37
N LEU A 154 26.73 1.21 -12.60
CA LEU A 154 25.66 2.19 -12.87
C LEU A 154 24.31 1.50 -13.04
N GLU A 155 23.25 2.24 -12.67
CA GLU A 155 21.87 1.85 -12.94
C GLU A 155 21.60 1.63 -14.44
N LEU A 156 20.72 0.68 -14.79
CA LEU A 156 20.40 0.36 -16.18
C LEU A 156 19.88 1.58 -16.96
N SER A 157 19.07 2.40 -16.34
CA SER A 157 18.54 3.64 -16.94
C SER A 157 19.63 4.65 -17.27
N GLU A 158 20.65 4.77 -16.43
CA GLU A 158 21.78 5.65 -16.63
C GLU A 158 22.71 5.11 -17.73
N ASN A 159 22.99 3.80 -17.71
CA ASN A 159 23.72 3.13 -18.80
C ASN A 159 23.03 3.33 -20.15
N LEU A 160 21.70 3.15 -20.21
CA LEU A 160 20.92 3.36 -21.43
C LEU A 160 21.08 4.80 -21.96
N LYS A 161 20.96 5.80 -21.08
CA LYS A 161 21.14 7.22 -21.43
C LYS A 161 22.54 7.52 -21.96
N ASN A 162 23.58 6.95 -21.36
CA ASN A 162 24.97 7.15 -21.77
C ASN A 162 25.25 6.50 -23.13
N LEU A 163 24.74 5.29 -23.34
CA LEU A 163 24.87 4.58 -24.62
C LEU A 163 24.13 5.27 -25.75
N HIS A 164 22.95 5.85 -25.52
CA HIS A 164 22.26 6.68 -26.50
C HIS A 164 23.11 7.88 -26.89
N LYS A 165 23.66 8.64 -25.94
CA LYS A 165 24.55 9.78 -26.24
C LYS A 165 25.79 9.35 -27.01
N GLN A 166 26.35 8.17 -26.71
CA GLN A 166 27.49 7.64 -27.46
C GLN A 166 27.11 7.33 -28.92
N LEU A 167 25.95 6.68 -29.13
CA LEU A 167 25.45 6.33 -30.46
C LEU A 167 25.17 7.58 -31.30
N ASP A 168 24.53 8.61 -30.73
CA ASP A 168 24.23 9.86 -31.42
C ASP A 168 25.50 10.56 -31.89
N LYS A 169 26.53 10.64 -31.03
CA LYS A 169 27.84 11.20 -31.42
C LYS A 169 28.47 10.46 -32.61
N VAL A 170 28.41 9.13 -32.57
CA VAL A 170 28.97 8.27 -33.61
C VAL A 170 28.21 8.45 -34.94
N LYS A 171 26.87 8.54 -34.88
CA LYS A 171 26.04 8.82 -36.08
C LYS A 171 26.37 10.16 -36.72
N ILE A 172 26.53 11.22 -35.92
CA ILE A 172 26.90 12.57 -36.44
C ILE A 172 28.28 12.57 -37.10
N GLN A 173 29.25 11.80 -36.59
CA GLN A 173 30.61 11.73 -37.14
C GLN A 173 30.70 10.89 -38.42
N ASN A 174 29.69 10.12 -38.78
CA ASN A 174 29.65 9.23 -39.94
C ASN A 174 28.63 9.67 -41.01
N ILE A 175 28.14 10.91 -40.93
CA ILE A 175 27.40 11.62 -41.97
C ILE A 175 28.38 12.46 -42.78
#